data_2fad6bb6043653c825708b32cdb07544
#
_entry.id   2fad6bb6043653c825708b32cdb07544
#
_cell.length_a   1.000
_cell.length_b   1.000
_cell.length_c   1.000
_cell.angle_alpha   90.00
_cell.angle_beta   90.00
_cell.angle_gamma   90.00
#
_symmetry.space_group_name_H-M   'P 1'
#
loop_
_entity.id
_entity.type
_entity.pdbx_description
1 polymer ?
#
loop_
_entity_poly.entity_id
_entity_poly.type
_entity_poly.pdbx_seq_one_letter_code
_entity_poly.pdbx_strand_id
1 'polypeptide(L)'
;MKRLVGGCAVAVVVTTLAGAGAQERTDLTQRGERLFTVQGCYGCHTVGKFGTAIGPDLSHVGFKYSAPYLRQWLRNPQAQRPSAHMPKLELEATEVEALAAYLASLR
;
A
#
# COMPACT_ATOMS: atom_id res chain seq x y z
N MET A 1 -46.41 -11.02 -46.93
CA MET A 1 -45.12 -11.49 -46.45
C MET A 1 -44.44 -10.44 -45.62
N LYS A 2 -44.42 -10.57 -44.33
CA LYS A 2 -43.75 -9.64 -43.45
C LYS A 2 -42.28 -10.08 -43.28
N ARG A 3 -41.34 -9.29 -43.77
CA ARG A 3 -39.92 -9.53 -43.51
C ARG A 3 -39.61 -8.99 -42.13
N LEU A 4 -39.31 -9.88 -41.20
CA LEU A 4 -38.74 -9.50 -39.91
C LEU A 4 -37.25 -9.18 -40.14
N VAL A 5 -36.90 -7.90 -40.12
CA VAL A 5 -35.53 -7.46 -40.07
C VAL A 5 -35.11 -7.60 -38.62
N GLY A 6 -34.42 -8.68 -38.33
CA GLY A 6 -33.77 -8.85 -37.03
C GLY A 6 -32.62 -7.85 -36.88
N GLY A 7 -32.85 -6.82 -36.15
CA GLY A 7 -31.77 -5.89 -35.76
C GLY A 7 -30.87 -6.64 -34.78
N CYS A 8 -29.65 -7.02 -35.20
CA CYS A 8 -28.61 -7.41 -34.28
C CYS A 8 -28.19 -6.19 -33.48
N ALA A 9 -28.69 -6.09 -32.26
CA ALA A 9 -28.14 -5.16 -31.29
C ALA A 9 -26.75 -5.65 -30.90
N VAL A 10 -25.72 -5.02 -31.47
CA VAL A 10 -24.34 -5.22 -31.01
C VAL A 10 -24.23 -4.51 -29.67
N ALA A 11 -24.29 -5.28 -28.59
CA ALA A 11 -23.96 -4.75 -27.27
C ALA A 11 -22.44 -4.51 -27.23
N VAL A 12 -22.05 -3.25 -27.36
CA VAL A 12 -20.66 -2.84 -27.13
C VAL A 12 -20.42 -2.92 -25.64
N VAL A 13 -19.80 -3.99 -25.21
CA VAL A 13 -19.31 -4.09 -23.82
C VAL A 13 -18.07 -3.23 -23.72
N VAL A 14 -18.24 -2.00 -23.27
CA VAL A 14 -17.12 -1.11 -22.92
C VAL A 14 -16.59 -1.60 -21.57
N THR A 15 -15.62 -2.51 -21.59
CA THR A 15 -14.88 -2.86 -20.40
C THR A 15 -13.95 -1.72 -20.04
N THR A 16 -14.33 -0.96 -19.03
CA THR A 16 -13.46 0.11 -18.50
C THR A 16 -12.30 -0.54 -17.74
N LEU A 17 -11.11 -0.45 -18.30
CA LEU A 17 -9.85 -0.92 -17.67
C LEU A 17 -9.47 -0.13 -16.40
N ALA A 18 -10.22 0.90 -16.03
CA ALA A 18 -9.95 1.75 -14.86
C ALA A 18 -10.05 1.00 -13.51
N GLY A 19 -10.77 -0.13 -13.44
CA GLY A 19 -10.95 -0.89 -12.19
C GLY A 19 -9.73 -1.72 -11.77
N ALA A 20 -8.91 -2.19 -12.72
CA ALA A 20 -7.78 -3.09 -12.43
C ALA A 20 -6.69 -2.41 -11.62
N GLY A 21 -6.26 -1.19 -11.96
CA GLY A 21 -5.22 -0.47 -11.24
C GLY A 21 -5.64 -0.07 -9.81
N ALA A 22 -6.93 0.23 -9.59
CA ALA A 22 -7.46 0.51 -8.25
C ALA A 22 -7.49 -0.75 -7.38
N GLN A 23 -7.86 -1.91 -7.96
CA GLN A 23 -7.86 -3.20 -7.27
C GLN A 23 -6.43 -3.62 -6.88
N GLU A 24 -5.47 -3.48 -7.76
CA GLU A 24 -4.06 -3.78 -7.47
C GLU A 24 -3.52 -2.94 -6.32
N ARG A 25 -3.83 -1.63 -6.29
CA ARG A 25 -3.42 -0.76 -5.18
C ARG A 25 -4.08 -1.16 -3.86
N THR A 26 -5.35 -1.54 -3.89
CA THR A 26 -6.08 -2.00 -2.72
C THR A 26 -5.47 -3.30 -2.18
N ASP A 27 -5.19 -4.26 -3.05
CA ASP A 27 -4.60 -5.54 -2.68
C ASP A 27 -3.19 -5.35 -2.09
N LEU A 28 -2.39 -4.48 -2.68
CA LEU A 28 -1.05 -4.16 -2.21
C LEU A 28 -1.10 -3.50 -0.82
N THR A 29 -2.01 -2.56 -0.61
CA THR A 29 -2.22 -1.89 0.68
C THR A 29 -2.64 -2.88 1.76
N GLN A 30 -3.59 -3.76 1.47
CA GLN A 30 -4.04 -4.80 2.40
C GLN A 30 -2.92 -5.78 2.75
N ARG A 31 -2.11 -6.16 1.76
CA ARG A 31 -0.93 -6.98 2.01
C ARG A 31 0.06 -6.28 2.93
N GLY A 32 0.29 -4.98 2.71
CA GLY A 32 1.15 -4.16 3.55
C GLY A 32 0.64 -4.08 4.99
N GLU A 33 -0.66 -3.95 5.18
CA GLU A 33 -1.28 -3.96 6.50
C GLU A 33 -1.02 -5.29 7.24
N ARG A 34 -1.18 -6.41 6.56
CA ARG A 34 -0.86 -7.72 7.14
C ARG A 34 0.62 -7.86 7.47
N LEU A 35 1.49 -7.41 6.59
CA LEU A 35 2.94 -7.43 6.81
C LEU A 35 3.36 -6.54 7.98
N PHE A 36 2.71 -5.41 8.17
CA PHE A 36 2.96 -4.52 9.30
C PHE A 36 2.78 -5.25 10.63
N THR A 37 1.76 -6.08 10.73
CA THR A 37 1.54 -6.94 11.89
C THR A 37 2.56 -8.07 11.98
N VAL A 38 2.75 -8.82 10.89
CA VAL A 38 3.60 -10.02 10.87
C VAL A 38 5.08 -9.67 11.10
N GLN A 39 5.55 -8.56 10.57
CA GLN A 39 6.94 -8.11 10.73
C GLN A 39 7.20 -7.42 12.08
N GLY A 40 6.18 -7.30 12.92
CA GLY A 40 6.35 -6.78 14.27
C GLY A 40 6.49 -5.26 14.38
N CYS A 41 6.01 -4.51 13.40
CA CYS A 41 6.10 -3.04 13.39
C CYS A 41 5.37 -2.41 14.57
N TYR A 42 4.28 -3.01 15.05
CA TYR A 42 3.57 -2.60 16.26
C TYR A 42 4.41 -2.72 17.54
N GLY A 43 5.51 -3.42 17.51
CA GLY A 43 6.44 -3.50 18.64
C GLY A 43 7.10 -2.16 18.98
N CYS A 44 7.19 -1.25 18.01
CA CYS A 44 7.80 0.07 18.19
C CYS A 44 6.93 1.23 17.71
N HIS A 45 5.95 1.00 16.88
CA HIS A 45 5.10 2.02 16.28
C HIS A 45 3.64 1.87 16.67
N THR A 46 2.92 2.99 16.62
CA THR A 46 1.47 3.03 16.79
C THR A 46 0.77 3.38 15.48
N VAL A 47 -0.38 2.75 15.25
CA VAL A 47 -1.36 3.12 14.23
C VAL A 47 -2.72 3.12 14.90
N GLY A 48 -3.37 4.28 14.95
CA GLY A 48 -4.60 4.44 15.73
C GLY A 48 -4.35 4.17 17.20
N LYS A 49 -5.08 3.23 17.77
CA LYS A 49 -4.98 2.83 19.18
C LYS A 49 -4.08 1.60 19.39
N PHE A 50 -3.53 1.04 18.33
CA PHE A 50 -2.74 -0.18 18.39
C PHE A 50 -1.25 0.12 18.37
N GLY A 51 -0.48 -0.72 19.04
CA GLY A 51 0.97 -0.71 19.00
C GLY A 51 1.62 -0.14 20.25
N THR A 52 2.90 0.16 20.11
CA THR A 52 3.78 0.62 21.19
C THR A 52 4.45 1.93 20.78
N ALA A 53 4.44 2.92 21.66
CA ALA A 53 4.93 4.27 21.37
C ALA A 53 6.46 4.40 21.67
N ILE A 54 7.28 3.52 21.10
CA ILE A 54 8.73 3.60 21.16
C ILE A 54 9.24 4.46 20.00
N GLY A 55 8.79 4.16 18.79
CA GLY A 55 9.04 4.95 17.60
C GLY A 55 7.90 5.96 17.32
N PRO A 56 7.99 6.70 16.20
CA PRO A 56 6.94 7.64 15.81
C PRO A 56 5.58 6.97 15.59
N ASP A 57 4.52 7.70 15.92
CA ASP A 57 3.16 7.34 15.52
C ASP A 57 3.04 7.44 14.01
N LEU A 58 2.56 6.37 13.39
CA LEU A 58 2.44 6.26 11.93
C LEU A 58 1.00 6.43 11.43
N SER A 59 0.07 6.78 12.31
CA SER A 59 -1.36 6.89 11.97
C SER A 59 -1.63 7.80 10.76
N HIS A 60 -0.80 8.82 10.56
CA HIS A 60 -0.92 9.82 9.49
C HIS A 60 0.36 10.00 8.68
N VAL A 61 1.21 9.00 8.65
CA VAL A 61 2.54 9.09 8.01
C VAL A 61 2.45 9.37 6.51
N GLY A 62 1.38 8.96 5.86
CA GLY A 62 1.13 9.19 4.43
C GLY A 62 0.90 10.67 4.07
N PHE A 63 0.60 11.55 5.04
CA PHE A 63 0.61 13.00 4.82
C PHE A 63 2.02 13.58 4.76
N LYS A 64 2.97 12.96 5.45
CA LYS A 64 4.35 13.45 5.54
C LYS A 64 5.25 12.92 4.44
N TYR A 65 5.08 11.65 4.08
CA TYR A 65 6.01 10.95 3.20
C TYR A 65 5.27 10.21 2.09
N SER A 66 5.86 10.25 0.90
CA SER A 66 5.38 9.51 -0.28
C SER A 66 5.80 8.04 -0.22
N ALA A 67 5.13 7.20 -1.00
CA ALA A 67 5.50 5.80 -1.13
C ALA A 67 6.96 5.60 -1.59
N PRO A 68 7.51 6.34 -2.58
CA PRO A 68 8.92 6.24 -2.93
C PRO A 68 9.88 6.52 -1.77
N TYR A 69 9.60 7.55 -0.97
CA TYR A 69 10.40 7.84 0.22
C TYR A 69 10.33 6.72 1.25
N LEU A 70 9.13 6.22 1.52
CA LEU A 70 8.90 5.14 2.47
C LEU A 70 9.59 3.84 2.04
N ARG A 71 9.64 3.54 0.74
CA ARG A 71 10.43 2.42 0.22
C ARG A 71 11.91 2.54 0.56
N GLN A 72 12.48 3.71 0.34
CA GLN A 72 13.89 3.97 0.64
C GLN A 72 14.15 3.85 2.15
N TRP A 73 13.27 4.40 2.97
CA TRP A 73 13.37 4.30 4.42
C TRP A 73 13.35 2.84 4.89
N LEU A 74 12.39 2.06 4.41
CA LEU A 74 12.25 0.65 4.81
C LEU A 74 13.44 -0.21 4.39
N ARG A 75 14.09 0.12 3.29
CA ARG A 75 15.29 -0.59 2.84
C ARG A 75 16.49 -0.33 3.72
N ASN A 76 16.69 0.91 4.13
CA ASN A 76 17.80 1.30 4.98
C ASN A 76 17.53 2.65 5.65
N PRO A 77 16.99 2.65 6.87
CA PRO A 77 16.69 3.90 7.59
C PRO A 77 17.93 4.79 7.79
N GLN A 78 19.08 4.22 8.07
CA GLN A 78 20.31 4.96 8.33
C GLN A 78 20.88 5.65 7.08
N ALA A 79 20.55 5.16 5.88
CA ALA A 79 20.92 5.83 4.63
C ALA A 79 20.17 7.17 4.47
N GLN A 80 18.93 7.25 4.97
CA GLN A 80 18.13 8.48 4.95
C GLN A 80 18.47 9.40 6.13
N ARG A 81 18.73 8.83 7.29
CA ARG A 81 19.09 9.53 8.52
C ARG A 81 20.10 8.70 9.29
N PRO A 82 21.39 9.09 9.32
CA PRO A 82 22.43 8.31 10.00
C PRO A 82 22.16 8.06 11.48
N SER A 83 21.42 8.95 12.14
CA SER A 83 21.05 8.82 13.56
C SER A 83 19.77 8.01 13.80
N ALA A 84 19.18 7.41 12.79
CA ALA A 84 17.95 6.64 12.95
C ALA A 84 18.18 5.42 13.84
N HIS A 85 17.29 5.23 14.81
CA HIS A 85 17.33 4.09 15.73
C HIS A 85 16.54 2.88 15.21
N MET A 86 15.68 3.08 14.21
CA MET A 86 14.97 1.98 13.58
C MET A 86 15.98 1.02 12.94
N PRO A 87 15.94 -0.29 13.27
CA PRO A 87 16.87 -1.26 12.69
C PRO A 87 16.59 -1.47 11.20
N LYS A 88 17.64 -1.83 10.47
CA LYS A 88 17.49 -2.30 9.11
C LYS A 88 16.83 -3.69 9.14
N LEU A 89 15.68 -3.81 8.49
CA LEU A 89 14.92 -5.05 8.43
C LEU A 89 15.30 -5.86 7.19
N GLU A 90 15.27 -7.19 7.32
CA GLU A 90 15.46 -8.12 6.21
C GLU A 90 14.12 -8.31 5.48
N LEU A 91 13.81 -7.38 4.59
CA LEU A 91 12.56 -7.38 3.83
C LEU A 91 12.81 -7.72 2.36
N GLU A 92 11.96 -8.58 1.81
CA GLU A 92 11.90 -8.80 0.37
C GLU A 92 11.44 -7.52 -0.36
N ALA A 93 11.86 -7.34 -1.62
CA ALA A 93 11.46 -6.18 -2.40
C ALA A 93 9.93 -6.02 -2.51
N THR A 94 9.21 -7.13 -2.66
CA THR A 94 7.75 -7.15 -2.70
C THR A 94 7.10 -6.78 -1.38
N GLU A 95 7.75 -7.11 -0.26
CA GLU A 95 7.30 -6.71 1.08
C GLU A 95 7.50 -5.21 1.30
N VAL A 96 8.62 -4.67 0.87
CA VAL A 96 8.88 -3.22 0.91
C VAL A 96 7.82 -2.45 0.13
N GLU A 97 7.48 -2.92 -1.08
CA GLU A 97 6.42 -2.30 -1.89
C GLU A 97 5.07 -2.30 -1.18
N ALA A 98 4.67 -3.43 -0.61
CA ALA A 98 3.40 -3.56 0.09
C ALA A 98 3.34 -2.68 1.36
N LEU A 99 4.40 -2.72 2.17
CA LEU A 99 4.50 -1.89 3.38
C LEU A 99 4.48 -0.41 3.05
N ALA A 100 5.22 0.03 2.03
CA ALA A 100 5.23 1.42 1.60
C ALA A 100 3.85 1.88 1.10
N ALA A 101 3.13 1.03 0.37
CA ALA A 101 1.77 1.32 -0.08
C ALA A 101 0.81 1.47 1.10
N TYR A 102 0.89 0.56 2.08
CA TYR A 102 0.08 0.66 3.30
C TYR A 102 0.37 1.94 4.08
N LEU A 103 1.64 2.22 4.37
CA LEU A 103 2.03 3.41 5.12
C LEU A 103 1.64 4.70 4.41
N ALA A 104 1.81 4.78 3.09
CA ALA A 104 1.39 5.93 2.30
C ALA A 104 -0.14 6.13 2.32
N SER A 105 -0.91 5.08 2.58
CA SER A 105 -2.37 5.14 2.69
C SER A 105 -2.85 5.69 4.05
N LEU A 106 -1.98 5.73 5.05
CA LEU A 106 -2.29 6.23 6.40
C LEU A 106 -2.28 7.75 6.41
N ARG A 107 -3.47 8.32 6.27
CA ARG A 107 -3.71 9.75 6.16
C ARG A 107 -4.77 10.24 7.13
#